data_bc4c19e08ba76ecc35b070ab73016633
#
_entry.id   bc4c19e08ba76ecc35b070ab73016633
#
_cell.length_a   1.000
_cell.length_b   1.000
_cell.length_c   1.000
_cell.angle_alpha   90.00
_cell.angle_beta   90.00
_cell.angle_gamma   90.00
#
_symmetry.space_group_name_H-M   'P 1'
#
loop_
_entity.id
_entity.type
_entity.pdbx_description
1 polymer ?
#
loop_
_entity_poly.entity_id
_entity_poly.type
_entity_poly.pdbx_seq_one_letter_code
_entity_poly.pdbx_strand_id
1 'polypeptide(L)'
;MSAIQIQGLRPLKGTVGIQGSKNAVLPMMAASLLADGVTVIRHVPEIEDVFSMMGILESLGCKCSLEKGVLTVDTKASSGHRIPEEYVGKMRSSCLLLGPLLAGRGEAVTYYPGGCVIGKRPIDLHLYALKRLGASFFEAGGMILARADRLRGARIRFSYPSVGATENAILAAVTAEGETEIENCAREPEIMELCRFLAAMGARIRGAGTVSYTHLTLPTILL
;
A
#
# COMPACT_ATOMS: atom_id res chain seq x y z
N MET A 1 29.80 12.26 -9.49
CA MET A 1 28.65 12.08 -10.42
C MET A 1 28.90 10.81 -11.21
N SER A 2 28.01 9.86 -11.14
CA SER A 2 28.05 8.66 -12.02
C SER A 2 27.46 9.03 -13.39
N ALA A 3 28.18 8.75 -14.46
CA ALA A 3 27.73 8.97 -15.83
C ALA A 3 27.47 7.61 -16.51
N ILE A 4 26.41 7.54 -17.32
CA ILE A 4 26.13 6.39 -18.17
C ILE A 4 26.51 6.78 -19.61
N GLN A 5 27.42 6.02 -20.21
CA GLN A 5 27.78 6.18 -21.62
C GLN A 5 27.06 5.11 -22.45
N ILE A 6 26.31 5.53 -23.45
CA ILE A 6 25.54 4.64 -24.33
C ILE A 6 26.09 4.74 -25.73
N GLN A 7 26.52 3.60 -26.33
CA GLN A 7 26.88 3.49 -27.71
C GLN A 7 25.74 2.75 -28.45
N GLY A 8 25.00 3.48 -29.27
CA GLY A 8 23.88 2.98 -30.06
C GLY A 8 24.28 2.22 -31.33
N LEU A 9 23.32 2.01 -32.25
CA LEU A 9 23.46 1.42 -33.58
C LEU A 9 23.88 -0.06 -33.64
N ARG A 10 23.70 -0.82 -32.55
CA ARG A 10 23.88 -2.27 -32.54
C ARG A 10 22.55 -2.98 -32.35
N PRO A 11 22.18 -3.95 -33.22
CA PRO A 11 20.97 -4.75 -33.01
C PRO A 11 21.14 -5.60 -31.74
N LEU A 12 20.15 -5.51 -30.83
CA LEU A 12 20.13 -6.35 -29.63
C LEU A 12 19.42 -7.66 -29.96
N LYS A 13 20.04 -8.79 -29.60
CA LYS A 13 19.46 -10.14 -29.69
C LYS A 13 19.72 -10.87 -28.39
N GLY A 14 18.67 -11.46 -27.82
CA GLY A 14 18.79 -12.23 -26.59
C GLY A 14 17.43 -12.37 -25.88
N THR A 15 17.46 -13.14 -24.81
CA THR A 15 16.31 -13.33 -23.92
C THR A 15 16.63 -12.67 -22.58
N VAL A 16 15.70 -11.86 -22.05
CA VAL A 16 15.83 -11.20 -20.77
C VAL A 16 14.68 -11.67 -19.88
N GLY A 17 15.01 -12.15 -18.67
CA GLY A 17 14.04 -12.42 -17.64
C GLY A 17 13.55 -11.09 -17.02
N ILE A 18 12.24 -10.86 -17.05
CA ILE A 18 11.63 -9.69 -16.41
C ILE A 18 11.30 -10.02 -14.97
N GLN A 19 11.75 -9.17 -14.04
CA GLN A 19 11.39 -9.26 -12.63
C GLN A 19 9.95 -8.76 -12.39
N GLY A 20 9.41 -9.05 -11.20
CA GLY A 20 8.11 -8.54 -10.77
C GLY A 20 8.08 -7.00 -10.69
N SER A 21 6.87 -6.44 -10.72
CA SER A 21 6.66 -5.00 -10.67
C SER A 21 6.79 -4.45 -9.25
N LYS A 22 7.63 -3.44 -9.05
CA LYS A 22 7.72 -2.68 -7.80
C LYS A 22 6.36 -2.14 -7.35
N ASN A 23 5.65 -1.51 -8.26
CA ASN A 23 4.39 -0.85 -7.94
C ASN A 23 3.27 -1.84 -7.60
N ALA A 24 3.35 -3.08 -8.06
CA ALA A 24 2.41 -4.11 -7.67
C ALA A 24 2.77 -4.74 -6.31
N VAL A 25 4.06 -4.99 -6.05
CA VAL A 25 4.46 -5.71 -4.83
C VAL A 25 4.33 -4.86 -3.56
N LEU A 26 4.65 -3.55 -3.61
CA LEU A 26 4.59 -2.71 -2.41
C LEU A 26 3.19 -2.60 -1.79
N PRO A 27 2.10 -2.37 -2.55
CA PRO A 27 0.75 -2.42 -1.98
C PRO A 27 0.34 -3.82 -1.50
N MET A 28 0.81 -4.91 -2.12
CA MET A 28 0.59 -6.27 -1.62
C MET A 28 1.31 -6.52 -0.29
N MET A 29 2.53 -5.98 -0.14
CA MET A 29 3.25 -6.02 1.15
C MET A 29 2.49 -5.24 2.23
N ALA A 30 1.94 -4.08 1.91
CA ALA A 30 1.08 -3.34 2.83
C ALA A 30 -0.20 -4.13 3.17
N ALA A 31 -0.82 -4.78 2.18
CA ALA A 31 -2.01 -5.62 2.36
C ALA A 31 -1.77 -6.82 3.29
N SER A 32 -0.53 -7.32 3.41
CA SER A 32 -0.21 -8.43 4.33
C SER A 32 -0.56 -8.11 5.79
N LEU A 33 -0.53 -6.83 6.20
CA LEU A 33 -0.97 -6.39 7.53
C LEU A 33 -2.46 -6.61 7.83
N LEU A 34 -3.28 -6.87 6.79
CA LEU A 34 -4.70 -7.18 6.94
C LEU A 34 -4.94 -8.67 7.22
N ALA A 35 -3.93 -9.51 7.08
CA ALA A 35 -3.99 -10.93 7.40
C ALA A 35 -3.54 -11.17 8.85
N ASP A 36 -4.14 -12.17 9.49
CA ASP A 36 -3.61 -12.74 10.74
C ASP A 36 -2.89 -14.06 10.42
N GLY A 37 -1.59 -13.95 10.14
CA GLY A 37 -0.81 -15.13 9.77
C GLY A 37 0.28 -14.86 8.74
N VAL A 38 0.54 -15.88 7.91
CA VAL A 38 1.62 -15.86 6.94
C VAL A 38 1.09 -15.55 5.54
N THR A 39 1.63 -14.50 4.94
CA THR A 39 1.39 -14.13 3.54
C THR A 39 2.61 -14.47 2.70
N VAL A 40 2.40 -15.09 1.53
CA VAL A 40 3.47 -15.42 0.58
C VAL A 40 3.24 -14.70 -0.74
N ILE A 41 4.21 -13.86 -1.12
CA ILE A 41 4.19 -13.12 -2.39
C ILE A 41 5.33 -13.65 -3.28
N ARG A 42 5.00 -13.99 -4.53
CA ARG A 42 5.95 -14.57 -5.49
C ARG A 42 6.35 -13.54 -6.55
N HIS A 43 7.48 -13.78 -7.21
CA HIS A 43 8.06 -12.91 -8.23
C HIS A 43 8.39 -11.50 -7.72
N VAL A 44 8.78 -11.40 -6.46
CA VAL A 44 9.17 -10.14 -5.82
C VAL A 44 10.55 -9.71 -6.34
N PRO A 45 10.70 -8.47 -6.84
CA PRO A 45 12.00 -7.96 -7.28
C PRO A 45 12.88 -7.65 -6.07
N GLU A 46 14.17 -7.98 -6.15
CA GLU A 46 15.15 -7.67 -5.11
C GLU A 46 15.68 -6.25 -5.29
N ILE A 47 14.91 -5.27 -4.87
CA ILE A 47 15.20 -3.82 -5.00
C ILE A 47 15.10 -3.10 -3.66
N GLU A 48 15.74 -1.93 -3.56
CA GLU A 48 15.85 -1.17 -2.31
C GLU A 48 14.47 -0.83 -1.69
N ASP A 49 13.47 -0.50 -2.51
CA ASP A 49 12.13 -0.18 -2.02
C ASP A 49 11.48 -1.40 -1.33
N VAL A 50 11.73 -2.62 -1.82
CA VAL A 50 11.21 -3.86 -1.20
C VAL A 50 11.90 -4.09 0.14
N PHE A 51 13.23 -3.96 0.21
CA PHE A 51 13.97 -4.10 1.47
C PHE A 51 13.57 -3.01 2.48
N SER A 52 13.35 -1.79 2.02
CA SER A 52 12.84 -0.71 2.88
C SER A 52 11.45 -1.02 3.44
N MET A 53 10.53 -1.56 2.61
CA MET A 53 9.20 -1.97 3.07
C MET A 53 9.28 -3.14 4.05
N MET A 54 10.17 -4.12 3.83
CA MET A 54 10.43 -5.20 4.78
C MET A 54 10.89 -4.62 6.13
N GLY A 55 11.84 -3.68 6.13
CA GLY A 55 12.30 -3.03 7.36
C GLY A 55 11.19 -2.29 8.12
N ILE A 56 10.25 -1.64 7.40
CA ILE A 56 9.07 -1.05 8.04
C ILE A 56 8.18 -2.14 8.64
N LEU A 57 7.87 -3.19 7.91
CA LEU A 57 7.03 -4.29 8.40
C LEU A 57 7.67 -4.97 9.63
N GLU A 58 8.98 -5.16 9.63
CA GLU A 58 9.72 -5.69 10.78
C GLU A 58 9.68 -4.74 11.99
N SER A 59 9.78 -3.43 11.77
CA SER A 59 9.61 -2.43 12.84
C SER A 59 8.20 -2.43 13.45
N LEU A 60 7.20 -2.88 12.69
CA LEU A 60 5.83 -3.07 13.13
C LEU A 60 5.62 -4.42 13.85
N GLY A 61 6.67 -5.26 13.94
CA GLY A 61 6.65 -6.56 14.60
C GLY A 61 6.35 -7.75 13.68
N CYS A 62 6.32 -7.55 12.36
CA CYS A 62 6.26 -8.66 11.41
C CYS A 62 7.60 -9.40 11.33
N LYS A 63 7.57 -10.66 10.85
CA LYS A 63 8.77 -11.37 10.42
C LYS A 63 8.76 -11.47 8.90
N CYS A 64 9.83 -10.99 8.27
CA CYS A 64 9.94 -10.98 6.81
C CYS A 64 11.13 -11.86 6.37
N SER A 65 10.96 -12.60 5.27
CA SER A 65 12.06 -13.25 4.57
C SER A 65 11.86 -13.18 3.07
N LEU A 66 12.92 -12.90 2.33
CA LEU A 66 12.91 -12.84 0.88
C LEU A 66 13.98 -13.78 0.34
N GLU A 67 13.56 -14.84 -0.34
CA GLU A 67 14.45 -15.85 -0.91
C GLU A 67 14.03 -16.16 -2.35
N LYS A 68 14.95 -15.98 -3.30
CA LYS A 68 14.74 -16.30 -4.74
C LYS A 68 13.43 -15.71 -5.30
N GLY A 69 13.15 -14.44 -4.95
CA GLY A 69 11.95 -13.74 -5.40
C GLY A 69 10.65 -14.20 -4.75
N VAL A 70 10.72 -14.94 -3.63
CA VAL A 70 9.58 -15.32 -2.80
C VAL A 70 9.69 -14.59 -1.46
N LEU A 71 8.77 -13.66 -1.21
CA LEU A 71 8.65 -12.94 0.04
C LEU A 71 7.63 -13.62 0.94
N THR A 72 8.03 -13.88 2.18
CA THR A 72 7.13 -14.35 3.24
C THR A 72 7.02 -13.26 4.30
N VAL A 73 5.79 -12.91 4.68
CA VAL A 73 5.48 -11.96 5.75
C VAL A 73 4.60 -12.64 6.78
N ASP A 74 5.11 -12.82 7.99
CA ASP A 74 4.34 -13.33 9.14
C ASP A 74 3.94 -12.15 10.05
N THR A 75 2.65 -11.94 10.19
CA THR A 75 2.06 -10.81 10.93
C THR A 75 1.55 -11.18 12.32
N LYS A 76 1.63 -12.45 12.74
CA LYS A 76 1.08 -12.93 14.04
C LYS A 76 1.55 -12.16 15.27
N ALA A 77 2.79 -11.71 15.27
CA ALA A 77 3.37 -10.95 16.38
C ALA A 77 3.29 -9.43 16.16
N SER A 78 2.72 -8.97 15.04
CA SER A 78 2.66 -7.57 14.68
C SER A 78 1.68 -6.80 15.57
N SER A 79 2.19 -5.79 16.27
CA SER A 79 1.39 -4.89 17.12
C SER A 79 1.74 -3.41 16.94
N GLY A 80 2.80 -3.12 16.19
CA GLY A 80 3.25 -1.76 15.93
C GLY A 80 2.27 -0.97 15.07
N HIS A 81 2.24 0.35 15.29
CA HIS A 81 1.41 1.29 14.53
C HIS A 81 2.20 2.52 14.06
N ARG A 82 3.50 2.59 14.39
CA ARG A 82 4.39 3.71 14.03
C ARG A 82 5.35 3.33 12.91
N ILE A 83 5.28 4.05 11.81
CA ILE A 83 6.23 3.94 10.70
C ILE A 83 7.46 4.79 11.07
N PRO A 84 8.68 4.23 11.09
CA PRO A 84 9.88 5.00 11.43
C PRO A 84 10.15 6.11 10.40
N GLU A 85 10.51 7.31 10.88
CA GLU A 85 10.70 8.50 10.06
C GLU A 85 11.78 8.32 8.98
N GLU A 86 12.83 7.57 9.30
CA GLU A 86 13.95 7.29 8.39
C GLU A 86 13.54 6.57 7.10
N TYR A 87 12.46 5.75 7.14
CA TYR A 87 11.92 5.08 5.95
C TYR A 87 10.97 6.00 5.17
N VAL A 88 10.20 6.85 5.85
CA VAL A 88 9.26 7.75 5.18
C VAL A 88 9.99 8.74 4.27
N GLY A 89 11.17 9.23 4.70
CA GLY A 89 12.01 10.10 3.88
C GLY A 89 12.58 9.41 2.63
N LYS A 90 12.84 8.11 2.70
CA LYS A 90 13.42 7.31 1.61
C LYS A 90 12.38 6.75 0.64
N MET A 91 11.21 6.36 1.16
CA MET A 91 10.19 5.64 0.40
C MET A 91 8.80 6.27 0.58
N ARG A 92 8.34 6.99 -0.45
CA ARG A 92 7.01 7.60 -0.43
C ARG A 92 5.86 6.58 -0.24
N SER A 93 5.99 5.38 -0.82
CA SER A 93 4.97 4.33 -0.71
C SER A 93 4.76 3.82 0.72
N SER A 94 5.56 4.25 1.71
CA SER A 94 5.28 4.02 3.13
C SER A 94 3.91 4.53 3.57
N CYS A 95 3.36 5.56 2.91
CA CYS A 95 2.02 6.07 3.20
C CYS A 95 0.90 5.05 2.90
N LEU A 96 1.15 4.02 2.08
CA LEU A 96 0.20 2.92 1.83
C LEU A 96 -0.13 2.13 3.09
N LEU A 97 0.75 2.14 4.08
CA LEU A 97 0.55 1.44 5.34
C LEU A 97 -0.51 2.11 6.24
N LEU A 98 -0.87 3.37 5.97
CA LEU A 98 -1.91 4.07 6.76
C LEU A 98 -3.24 3.34 6.76
N GLY A 99 -3.70 2.89 5.58
CA GLY A 99 -4.96 2.15 5.45
C GLY A 99 -4.98 0.87 6.28
N PRO A 100 -4.04 -0.08 6.05
CA PRO A 100 -3.97 -1.32 6.81
C PRO A 100 -3.75 -1.13 8.32
N LEU A 101 -2.94 -0.15 8.74
CA LEU A 101 -2.71 0.13 10.16
C LEU A 101 -3.97 0.66 10.84
N LEU A 102 -4.69 1.60 10.21
CA LEU A 102 -5.97 2.06 10.73
C LEU A 102 -7.00 0.93 10.80
N ALA A 103 -7.04 0.08 9.76
CA ALA A 103 -7.94 -1.06 9.69
C ALA A 103 -7.68 -2.10 10.79
N GLY A 104 -6.41 -2.43 11.03
CA GLY A 104 -6.03 -3.49 11.97
C GLY A 104 -5.72 -3.01 13.39
N ARG A 105 -5.34 -1.73 13.59
CA ARG A 105 -4.87 -1.19 14.87
C ARG A 105 -5.69 0.00 15.38
N GLY A 106 -6.53 0.60 14.53
CA GLY A 106 -7.25 1.83 14.86
C GLY A 106 -6.36 3.06 14.95
N GLU A 107 -5.05 2.91 14.86
CA GLU A 107 -4.08 4.00 14.96
C GLU A 107 -2.91 3.78 13.99
N ALA A 108 -2.41 4.87 13.41
CA ALA A 108 -1.20 4.87 12.61
C ALA A 108 -0.42 6.18 12.82
N VAL A 109 0.90 6.08 12.97
CA VAL A 109 1.80 7.23 13.04
C VAL A 109 2.74 7.18 11.85
N THR A 110 2.79 8.27 11.10
CA THR A 110 3.71 8.47 9.98
C THR A 110 4.22 9.89 9.97
N TYR A 111 5.02 10.22 8.96
CA TYR A 111 5.53 11.57 8.73
C TYR A 111 5.21 12.00 7.31
N TYR A 112 5.25 13.29 7.05
CA TYR A 112 5.18 13.76 5.67
C TYR A 112 6.37 13.21 4.89
N PRO A 113 6.14 12.57 3.72
CA PRO A 113 7.24 12.11 2.90
C PRO A 113 8.11 13.30 2.50
N GLY A 114 9.42 13.17 2.71
CA GLY A 114 10.41 14.18 2.33
C GLY A 114 10.28 14.53 0.84
N GLY A 115 10.70 15.74 0.46
CA GLY A 115 10.64 16.21 -0.93
C GLY A 115 11.46 15.28 -1.83
N CYS A 116 10.79 14.65 -2.78
CA CYS A 116 11.47 13.93 -3.85
C CYS A 116 12.13 14.94 -4.80
N VAL A 117 13.27 14.60 -5.39
CA VAL A 117 13.97 15.38 -6.42
C VAL A 117 13.04 15.81 -7.57
N ILE A 118 11.93 15.12 -7.78
CA ILE A 118 10.94 15.33 -8.84
C ILE A 118 9.84 16.35 -8.44
N GLY A 119 9.79 16.81 -7.16
CA GLY A 119 8.84 17.83 -6.68
C GLY A 119 7.94 17.40 -5.51
N LYS A 120 7.14 18.35 -5.01
CA LYS A 120 6.16 18.11 -3.95
C LYS A 120 5.08 17.13 -4.45
N ARG A 121 4.93 16.01 -3.78
CA ARG A 121 3.86 15.03 -4.04
C ARG A 121 2.98 14.93 -2.80
N PRO A 122 1.92 15.72 -2.69
CA PRO A 122 1.04 15.74 -1.53
C PRO A 122 0.38 14.37 -1.31
N ILE A 123 0.07 14.06 -0.04
CA ILE A 123 -0.70 12.87 0.36
C ILE A 123 -2.14 13.22 0.72
N ASP A 124 -2.59 14.40 0.32
CA ASP A 124 -3.91 14.96 0.59
C ASP A 124 -5.07 14.03 0.20
N LEU A 125 -4.97 13.38 -0.98
CA LEU A 125 -5.98 12.43 -1.44
C LEU A 125 -5.99 11.14 -0.60
N HIS A 126 -4.84 10.70 -0.08
CA HIS A 126 -4.78 9.59 0.86
C HIS A 126 -5.54 9.94 2.16
N LEU A 127 -5.20 11.09 2.75
CA LEU A 127 -5.86 11.57 3.97
C LEU A 127 -7.35 11.83 3.75
N TYR A 128 -7.71 12.39 2.59
CA TYR A 128 -9.11 12.58 2.21
C TYR A 128 -9.89 11.26 2.20
N ALA A 129 -9.38 10.24 1.52
CA ALA A 129 -10.04 8.94 1.44
C ALA A 129 -10.22 8.30 2.83
N LEU A 130 -9.18 8.32 3.65
CA LEU A 130 -9.23 7.77 5.00
C LEU A 130 -10.17 8.58 5.93
N LYS A 131 -10.24 9.91 5.77
CA LYS A 131 -11.25 10.76 6.47
C LYS A 131 -12.66 10.36 6.08
N ARG A 132 -12.91 10.09 4.79
CA ARG A 132 -14.23 9.62 4.33
C ARG A 132 -14.64 8.30 4.98
N LEU A 133 -13.68 7.42 5.24
CA LEU A 133 -13.88 6.15 5.95
C LEU A 133 -13.98 6.30 7.49
N GLY A 134 -13.88 7.52 8.02
CA GLY A 134 -14.05 7.82 9.44
C GLY A 134 -12.77 8.03 10.23
N ALA A 135 -11.59 8.08 9.59
CA ALA A 135 -10.34 8.40 10.27
C ALA A 135 -10.25 9.90 10.61
N SER A 136 -9.64 10.20 11.76
CA SER A 136 -9.24 11.53 12.20
C SER A 136 -7.72 11.67 12.13
N PHE A 137 -7.23 12.90 11.92
CA PHE A 137 -5.81 13.18 11.78
C PHE A 137 -5.41 14.34 12.67
N PHE A 138 -4.28 14.18 13.34
CA PHE A 138 -3.58 15.23 14.08
C PHE A 138 -2.17 15.37 13.51
N GLU A 139 -1.78 16.61 13.24
CA GLU A 139 -0.51 16.91 12.60
C GLU A 139 0.30 17.83 13.51
N ALA A 140 1.56 17.43 13.80
CA ALA A 140 2.48 18.24 14.59
C ALA A 140 3.93 17.93 14.18
N GLY A 141 4.73 18.97 13.93
CA GLY A 141 6.16 18.82 13.66
C GLY A 141 6.52 17.87 12.50
N GLY A 142 5.69 17.81 11.46
CA GLY A 142 5.90 16.89 10.33
C GLY A 142 5.37 15.47 10.57
N MET A 143 4.97 15.15 11.79
CA MET A 143 4.33 13.89 12.15
C MET A 143 2.82 13.95 11.86
N ILE A 144 2.27 12.84 11.42
CA ILE A 144 0.84 12.63 11.21
C ILE A 144 0.41 11.47 12.10
N LEU A 145 -0.49 11.74 13.04
CA LEU A 145 -1.18 10.74 13.82
C LEU A 145 -2.58 10.55 13.23
N ALA A 146 -2.87 9.34 12.77
CA ALA A 146 -4.17 8.92 12.25
C ALA A 146 -4.86 8.02 13.28
N ARG A 147 -6.16 8.23 13.52
CA ARG A 147 -6.98 7.42 14.43
C ARG A 147 -8.34 7.12 13.83
N ALA A 148 -8.82 5.92 14.07
CA ALA A 148 -10.19 5.51 13.80
C ALA A 148 -10.61 4.42 14.80
N ASP A 149 -11.68 4.61 15.50
CA ASP A 149 -12.25 3.55 16.36
C ASP A 149 -12.69 2.36 15.52
N ARG A 150 -13.28 2.65 14.37
CA ARG A 150 -13.66 1.69 13.34
C ARG A 150 -13.81 2.40 11.99
N LEU A 151 -13.25 1.83 10.96
CA LEU A 151 -13.49 2.31 9.60
C LEU A 151 -14.90 1.91 9.16
N ARG A 152 -15.58 2.84 8.46
CA ARG A 152 -16.94 2.65 7.95
C ARG A 152 -17.01 2.89 6.47
N GLY A 153 -17.81 2.09 5.79
CA GLY A 153 -18.07 2.22 4.38
C GLY A 153 -18.56 3.62 4.00
N ALA A 154 -18.08 4.13 2.88
CA ALA A 154 -18.35 5.49 2.45
C ALA A 154 -18.30 5.63 0.93
N ARG A 155 -18.92 6.68 0.41
CA ARG A 155 -18.71 7.13 -0.96
C ARG A 155 -17.53 8.10 -1.01
N ILE A 156 -16.49 7.72 -1.76
CA ILE A 156 -15.24 8.46 -1.95
C ILE A 156 -15.16 8.85 -3.43
N ARG A 157 -15.02 10.14 -3.73
CA ARG A 157 -14.79 10.61 -5.10
C ARG A 157 -13.52 11.42 -5.15
N PHE A 158 -12.53 10.93 -5.90
CA PHE A 158 -11.28 11.66 -6.09
C PHE A 158 -11.45 12.81 -7.06
N SER A 159 -10.76 13.93 -6.81
CA SER A 159 -10.72 15.08 -7.71
C SER A 159 -9.96 14.78 -9.00
N TYR A 160 -8.97 13.90 -8.92
CA TYR A 160 -8.23 13.32 -10.04
C TYR A 160 -7.78 11.90 -9.70
N PRO A 161 -7.54 11.03 -10.71
CA PRO A 161 -7.05 9.68 -10.47
C PRO A 161 -5.65 9.70 -9.84
N SER A 162 -5.50 9.07 -8.70
CA SER A 162 -4.22 8.89 -8.00
C SER A 162 -4.01 7.43 -7.66
N VAL A 163 -2.96 6.81 -8.18
CA VAL A 163 -2.64 5.40 -7.93
C VAL A 163 -2.55 5.13 -6.44
N GLY A 164 -1.62 5.80 -5.74
CA GLY A 164 -1.41 5.54 -4.32
C GLY A 164 -2.61 5.86 -3.43
N ALA A 165 -3.39 6.91 -3.74
CA ALA A 165 -4.62 7.20 -2.98
C ALA A 165 -5.71 6.14 -3.23
N THR A 166 -5.83 5.63 -4.47
CA THR A 166 -6.74 4.53 -4.81
C THR A 166 -6.34 3.25 -4.06
N GLU A 167 -5.06 2.88 -4.09
CA GLU A 167 -4.53 1.72 -3.35
C GLU A 167 -4.82 1.83 -1.86
N ASN A 168 -4.50 2.97 -1.25
CA ASN A 168 -4.69 3.19 0.18
C ASN A 168 -6.18 3.17 0.58
N ALA A 169 -7.05 3.76 -0.26
CA ALA A 169 -8.50 3.70 -0.05
C ALA A 169 -9.03 2.25 -0.13
N ILE A 170 -8.57 1.46 -1.10
CA ILE A 170 -8.92 0.04 -1.24
C ILE A 170 -8.45 -0.74 0.01
N LEU A 171 -7.18 -0.59 0.39
CA LEU A 171 -6.58 -1.27 1.55
C LEU A 171 -7.34 -0.99 2.87
N ALA A 172 -7.81 0.25 3.05
CA ALA A 172 -8.61 0.61 4.22
C ALA A 172 -10.06 0.12 4.11
N ALA A 173 -10.66 0.24 2.92
CA ALA A 173 -12.07 -0.03 2.70
C ALA A 173 -12.44 -1.51 2.80
N VAL A 174 -11.52 -2.43 2.46
CA VAL A 174 -11.81 -3.88 2.48
C VAL A 174 -12.15 -4.41 3.87
N THR A 175 -11.76 -3.72 4.93
CA THR A 175 -12.07 -4.08 6.33
C THR A 175 -13.09 -3.14 6.97
N ALA A 176 -13.52 -2.09 6.25
CA ALA A 176 -14.49 -1.14 6.76
C ALA A 176 -15.87 -1.80 6.94
N GLU A 177 -16.60 -1.37 7.97
CA GLU A 177 -17.96 -1.82 8.22
C GLU A 177 -18.93 -1.22 7.20
N GLY A 178 -19.62 -2.07 6.46
CA GLY A 178 -20.55 -1.66 5.40
C GLY A 178 -19.88 -1.63 4.03
N GLU A 179 -20.48 -0.91 3.10
CA GLU A 179 -20.08 -0.86 1.70
C GLU A 179 -19.34 0.42 1.37
N THR A 180 -18.26 0.34 0.60
CA THR A 180 -17.53 1.50 0.10
C THR A 180 -17.62 1.59 -1.41
N GLU A 181 -17.93 2.78 -1.91
CA GLU A 181 -17.87 3.12 -3.32
C GLU A 181 -16.76 4.15 -3.55
N ILE A 182 -15.84 3.86 -4.48
CA ILE A 182 -14.75 4.75 -4.82
C ILE A 182 -14.85 5.14 -6.29
N GLU A 183 -15.02 6.43 -6.56
CA GLU A 183 -15.19 7.01 -7.89
C GLU A 183 -13.95 7.76 -8.35
N ASN A 184 -13.77 7.86 -9.66
CA ASN A 184 -12.64 8.51 -10.32
C ASN A 184 -11.29 7.92 -9.87
N CYS A 185 -11.25 6.59 -9.81
CA CYS A 185 -10.09 5.82 -9.41
C CYS A 185 -9.02 5.77 -10.50
N ALA A 186 -7.79 5.54 -10.08
CA ALA A 186 -6.72 5.06 -10.94
C ALA A 186 -7.04 3.65 -11.49
N ARG A 187 -6.56 3.33 -12.70
CA ARG A 187 -6.86 2.08 -13.42
C ARG A 187 -5.61 1.33 -13.86
N GLU A 188 -4.47 1.73 -13.37
CA GLU A 188 -3.18 1.12 -13.67
C GLU A 188 -3.18 -0.37 -13.31
N PRO A 189 -2.41 -1.20 -14.03
CA PRO A 189 -2.39 -2.65 -13.83
C PRO A 189 -2.14 -3.09 -12.38
N GLU A 190 -1.31 -2.34 -11.64
CA GLU A 190 -1.00 -2.62 -10.24
C GLU A 190 -2.23 -2.54 -9.33
N ILE A 191 -3.21 -1.67 -9.63
CA ILE A 191 -4.47 -1.59 -8.89
C ILE A 191 -5.27 -2.89 -9.07
N MET A 192 -5.31 -3.41 -10.30
CA MET A 192 -6.00 -4.67 -10.59
C MET A 192 -5.32 -5.85 -9.88
N GLU A 193 -3.99 -5.87 -9.86
CA GLU A 193 -3.22 -6.90 -9.16
C GLU A 193 -3.45 -6.84 -7.64
N LEU A 194 -3.50 -5.64 -7.04
CA LEU A 194 -3.86 -5.47 -5.64
C LEU A 194 -5.28 -6.01 -5.37
N CYS A 195 -6.25 -5.69 -6.23
CA CYS A 195 -7.63 -6.20 -6.08
C CYS A 195 -7.69 -7.73 -6.18
N ARG A 196 -6.94 -8.35 -7.09
CA ARG A 196 -6.85 -9.82 -7.21
C ARG A 196 -6.22 -10.43 -5.96
N PHE A 197 -5.15 -9.82 -5.46
CA PHE A 197 -4.47 -10.25 -4.24
C PHE A 197 -5.42 -10.20 -3.03
N LEU A 198 -6.11 -9.07 -2.84
CA LEU A 198 -7.10 -8.93 -1.77
C LEU A 198 -8.28 -9.89 -1.93
N ALA A 199 -8.73 -10.14 -3.17
CA ALA A 199 -9.77 -11.13 -3.43
C ALA A 199 -9.32 -12.55 -3.06
N ALA A 200 -8.04 -12.90 -3.30
CA ALA A 200 -7.46 -14.16 -2.84
C ALA A 200 -7.38 -14.25 -1.31
N MET A 201 -7.31 -13.12 -0.61
CA MET A 201 -7.43 -13.03 0.86
C MET A 201 -8.89 -13.06 1.35
N GLY A 202 -9.87 -13.14 0.43
CA GLY A 202 -11.30 -13.20 0.75
C GLY A 202 -12.08 -11.89 0.59
N ALA A 203 -11.45 -10.81 0.16
CA ALA A 203 -12.15 -9.55 -0.07
C ALA A 203 -13.17 -9.65 -1.22
N ARG A 204 -14.30 -8.96 -1.07
CA ARG A 204 -15.30 -8.82 -2.13
C ARG A 204 -15.12 -7.46 -2.80
N ILE A 205 -14.58 -7.46 -4.00
CA ILE A 205 -14.30 -6.24 -4.77
C ILE A 205 -14.98 -6.35 -6.13
N ARG A 206 -15.73 -5.33 -6.52
CA ARG A 206 -16.36 -5.22 -7.84
C ARG A 206 -15.88 -3.97 -8.56
N GLY A 207 -15.86 -3.99 -9.88
CA GLY A 207 -15.44 -2.84 -10.69
C GLY A 207 -13.93 -2.65 -10.80
N ALA A 208 -13.12 -3.64 -10.42
CA ALA A 208 -11.67 -3.57 -10.59
C ALA A 208 -11.29 -3.27 -12.06
N GLY A 209 -10.41 -2.26 -12.27
CA GLY A 209 -10.02 -1.81 -13.61
C GLY A 209 -11.00 -0.82 -14.27
N THR A 210 -12.09 -0.45 -13.61
CA THR A 210 -13.00 0.61 -14.04
C THR A 210 -12.71 1.91 -13.26
N VAL A 211 -13.43 3.00 -13.57
CA VAL A 211 -13.30 4.27 -12.83
C VAL A 211 -14.02 4.29 -11.49
N SER A 212 -14.76 3.22 -11.16
CA SER A 212 -15.52 3.11 -9.93
C SER A 212 -15.44 1.71 -9.35
N TYR A 213 -15.15 1.62 -8.06
CA TYR A 213 -15.11 0.38 -7.28
C TYR A 213 -16.30 0.34 -6.34
N THR A 214 -16.95 -0.80 -6.22
CA THR A 214 -18.05 -1.03 -5.30
C THR A 214 -17.86 -2.36 -4.55
N HIS A 215 -18.52 -2.51 -3.39
CA HIS A 215 -18.49 -3.73 -2.57
C HIS A 215 -17.09 -4.10 -2.08
N LEU A 216 -16.38 -3.15 -1.47
CA LEU A 216 -15.13 -3.42 -0.81
C LEU A 216 -15.42 -3.92 0.62
N THR A 217 -15.39 -5.24 0.81
CA THR A 217 -15.54 -5.87 2.14
C THR A 217 -14.66 -7.11 2.23
N LEU A 218 -14.06 -7.34 3.41
CA LEU A 218 -13.52 -8.64 3.79
C LEU A 218 -14.59 -9.34 4.64
N PRO A 219 -14.88 -10.64 4.42
CA PRO A 219 -15.63 -11.38 5.41
C PRO A 219 -14.87 -11.32 6.73
N THR A 220 -15.57 -11.02 7.81
CA THR A 220 -15.01 -11.15 9.15
C THR A 220 -14.60 -12.60 9.32
N ILE A 221 -13.32 -12.89 9.25
CA ILE A 221 -12.81 -14.20 9.68
C ILE A 221 -12.88 -14.13 11.20
N LEU A 222 -13.97 -14.66 11.74
CA LEU A 222 -14.02 -15.05 13.15
C LEU A 222 -13.00 -16.17 13.29
N LEU A 223 -11.87 -15.84 13.87
CA LEU A 223 -10.93 -16.81 14.43
C LEU A 223 -11.42 -17.25 15.80
#